data_46d8605822965ee741b3221b85bfe4bb
#
_entry.id   46d8605822965ee741b3221b85bfe4bb
#
_cell.length_a   1.000
_cell.length_b   1.000
_cell.length_c   1.000
_cell.angle_alpha   90.00
_cell.angle_beta   90.00
_cell.angle_gamma   90.00
#
_symmetry.space_group_name_H-M   'P 1'
#
loop_
_entity.id
_entity.type
_entity.pdbx_description
1 polymer ?
#
loop_
_entity_poly.entity_id
_entity_poly.type
_entity_poly.pdbx_seq_one_letter_code
_entity_poly.pdbx_strand_id
1 'polypeptide(L)'
;VRSDWEAVKIAEMTKIIRAKFTQNPHLARFLVETGDAELVEGNNWHDVYWGVDLRTDEGENHLGKILMALRQDFQQNGLPPLIPKPPLLSQCSEDGLTVCYQDITLLDCTCIVNAANKTLLPGGGVDIAIHRAAGAAFTEECRKLGGCPVAGVRLTAGYQLPAKWVIHTVGPHYGEKDDANLLALAYRNVLNLAAEHQIHQIAFPAISAGKFSYPKEEATAIAVQAVRAWKQQHAGYPLQVIFCCLDMNVYHGFCRAMGLTEPS
;
A
#
# COMPACT_ATOMS: atom_id res chain seq x y z
N VAL A 1 28.07 -15.94 22.37
CA VAL A 1 28.49 -15.15 21.17
C VAL A 1 29.55 -15.98 20.43
N ARG A 2 29.49 -16.07 19.08
CA ARG A 2 30.50 -16.75 18.28
C ARG A 2 31.88 -16.13 18.55
N SER A 3 32.91 -16.98 18.67
CA SER A 3 34.27 -16.53 18.97
C SER A 3 34.92 -15.68 17.86
N ASP A 4 34.43 -15.79 16.62
CA ASP A 4 34.89 -15.04 15.45
C ASP A 4 34.01 -13.82 15.10
N TRP A 5 33.13 -13.39 16.02
CA TRP A 5 32.14 -12.33 15.77
C TRP A 5 32.78 -11.06 15.22
N GLU A 6 33.83 -10.58 15.81
CA GLU A 6 34.50 -9.34 15.37
C GLU A 6 34.99 -9.40 13.91
N ALA A 7 35.41 -10.58 13.44
CA ALA A 7 35.85 -10.76 12.08
C ALA A 7 34.73 -10.88 11.04
N VAL A 8 33.54 -11.31 11.46
CA VAL A 8 32.43 -11.61 10.53
C VAL A 8 31.24 -10.69 10.63
N LYS A 9 31.15 -9.83 11.66
CA LYS A 9 29.95 -9.04 11.98
C LYS A 9 29.46 -8.18 10.80
N ILE A 10 30.36 -7.55 10.04
CA ILE A 10 29.97 -6.75 8.85
C ILE A 10 29.37 -7.64 7.77
N ALA A 11 29.98 -8.78 7.49
CA ALA A 11 29.48 -9.71 6.48
C ALA A 11 28.11 -10.31 6.87
N GLU A 12 27.94 -10.67 8.13
CA GLU A 12 26.64 -11.18 8.62
C GLU A 12 25.56 -10.09 8.61
N MET A 13 25.88 -8.86 9.03
CA MET A 13 24.95 -7.73 8.97
C MET A 13 24.56 -7.44 7.52
N THR A 14 25.51 -7.46 6.58
CA THR A 14 25.23 -7.28 5.15
C THR A 14 24.24 -8.31 4.63
N LYS A 15 24.40 -9.60 5.01
CA LYS A 15 23.44 -10.66 4.64
C LYS A 15 22.05 -10.40 5.21
N ILE A 16 21.95 -10.00 6.48
CA ILE A 16 20.68 -9.70 7.15
C ILE A 16 19.99 -8.53 6.48
N ILE A 17 20.70 -7.43 6.24
CA ILE A 17 20.15 -6.24 5.57
C ILE A 17 19.73 -6.57 4.15
N ARG A 18 20.55 -7.28 3.37
CA ARG A 18 20.18 -7.74 2.02
C ARG A 18 18.90 -8.58 2.06
N ALA A 19 18.81 -9.56 2.96
CA ALA A 19 17.63 -10.40 3.10
C ALA A 19 16.38 -9.58 3.45
N LYS A 20 16.50 -8.62 4.39
CA LYS A 20 15.42 -7.72 4.77
C LYS A 20 14.87 -6.96 3.55
N PHE A 21 15.74 -6.36 2.75
CA PHE A 21 15.31 -5.55 1.60
C PHE A 21 14.84 -6.42 0.42
N THR A 22 15.44 -7.59 0.20
CA THR A 22 14.98 -8.54 -0.82
C THR A 22 13.59 -9.12 -0.49
N GLN A 23 13.33 -9.42 0.79
CA GLN A 23 12.03 -9.93 1.23
C GLN A 23 10.96 -8.83 1.36
N ASN A 24 11.36 -7.57 1.31
CA ASN A 24 10.48 -6.41 1.40
C ASN A 24 10.77 -5.42 0.26
N PRO A 25 10.34 -5.74 -0.97
CA PRO A 25 10.68 -4.97 -2.17
C PRO A 25 10.31 -3.49 -2.12
N HIS A 26 9.24 -3.12 -1.36
CA HIS A 26 8.88 -1.72 -1.12
C HIS A 26 9.99 -0.95 -0.35
N LEU A 27 10.69 -1.61 0.58
CA LEU A 27 11.84 -1.01 1.25
C LEU A 27 13.03 -0.85 0.30
N ALA A 28 13.24 -1.81 -0.61
CA ALA A 28 14.27 -1.71 -1.64
C ALA A 28 14.02 -0.52 -2.58
N ARG A 29 12.76 -0.31 -2.99
CA ARG A 29 12.36 0.86 -3.78
C ARG A 29 12.61 2.16 -3.03
N PHE A 30 12.18 2.24 -1.77
CA PHE A 30 12.45 3.40 -0.92
C PHE A 30 13.94 3.69 -0.78
N LEU A 31 14.77 2.65 -0.64
CA LEU A 31 16.22 2.81 -0.57
C LEU A 31 16.79 3.38 -1.88
N VAL A 32 16.33 2.93 -3.03
CA VAL A 32 16.75 3.46 -4.35
C VAL A 32 16.28 4.90 -4.56
N GLU A 33 15.08 5.27 -4.07
CA GLU A 33 14.54 6.63 -4.14
C GLU A 33 15.37 7.67 -3.37
N THR A 34 16.23 7.24 -2.44
CA THR A 34 17.18 8.16 -1.76
C THR A 34 18.24 8.71 -2.70
N GLY A 35 18.30 8.25 -3.97
CA GLY A 35 19.24 8.74 -4.99
C GLY A 35 20.69 8.55 -4.58
N ASP A 36 21.46 9.60 -4.61
CA ASP A 36 22.89 9.61 -4.23
C ASP A 36 23.13 10.19 -2.82
N ALA A 37 22.05 10.41 -2.06
CA ALA A 37 22.17 10.95 -0.71
C ALA A 37 23.04 10.05 0.18
N GLU A 38 23.86 10.66 1.00
CA GLU A 38 24.58 9.95 2.06
C GLU A 38 23.56 9.42 3.08
N LEU A 39 23.69 8.15 3.43
CA LEU A 39 22.85 7.51 4.44
C LEU A 39 23.65 7.34 5.72
N VAL A 40 23.17 7.95 6.79
CA VAL A 40 23.81 7.91 8.11
C VAL A 40 22.85 7.28 9.11
N GLU A 41 23.32 6.25 9.81
CA GLU A 41 22.64 5.73 11.00
C GLU A 41 22.95 6.64 12.18
N GLY A 42 22.12 7.66 12.39
CA GLY A 42 22.26 8.61 13.49
C GLY A 42 21.70 8.05 14.80
N ASN A 43 22.44 8.14 15.89
CA ASN A 43 22.01 7.69 17.21
C ASN A 43 22.45 8.64 18.33
N ASN A 44 21.82 8.50 19.54
CA ASN A 44 22.12 9.31 20.71
C ASN A 44 22.65 8.46 21.91
N TRP A 45 22.98 7.17 21.66
CA TRP A 45 23.46 6.22 22.67
C TRP A 45 24.89 5.77 22.49
N HIS A 46 25.68 6.55 21.72
CA HIS A 46 27.09 6.36 21.48
C HIS A 46 27.46 5.04 20.75
N ASP A 47 26.63 4.63 19.78
CA ASP A 47 27.03 3.60 18.83
C ASP A 47 27.85 4.23 17.70
N VAL A 48 29.15 4.22 17.88
CA VAL A 48 30.12 4.77 16.92
C VAL A 48 30.62 3.74 15.91
N TYR A 49 30.19 2.49 16.01
CA TYR A 49 30.54 1.43 15.07
C TYR A 49 29.52 1.29 13.95
N TRP A 50 28.27 0.96 14.29
CA TRP A 50 27.23 0.80 13.27
C TRP A 50 26.72 2.13 12.72
N GLY A 51 26.73 3.17 13.55
CA GLY A 51 26.23 4.49 13.20
C GLY A 51 27.20 5.61 13.51
N VAL A 52 26.61 6.81 13.74
CA VAL A 52 27.28 8.05 14.14
C VAL A 52 26.55 8.61 15.37
N ASP A 53 27.29 8.94 16.42
CA ASP A 53 26.71 9.65 17.57
C ASP A 53 26.41 11.10 17.19
N LEU A 54 25.13 11.45 17.11
CA LEU A 54 24.64 12.77 16.66
C LEU A 54 25.05 13.91 17.60
N ARG A 55 25.59 13.60 18.78
CA ARG A 55 26.08 14.63 19.74
C ARG A 55 27.53 14.99 19.51
N THR A 56 28.34 14.06 19.02
CA THR A 56 29.79 14.24 18.83
C THR A 56 30.19 14.26 17.36
N ASP A 57 29.29 13.83 16.47
CA ASP A 57 29.52 13.62 15.03
C ASP A 57 30.63 12.57 14.77
N GLU A 58 30.82 11.64 15.71
CA GLU A 58 31.80 10.57 15.63
C GLU A 58 31.16 9.24 15.31
N GLY A 59 31.75 8.45 14.41
CA GLY A 59 31.31 7.08 14.12
C GLY A 59 31.74 6.59 12.76
N GLU A 60 31.80 5.24 12.62
CA GLU A 60 32.22 4.57 11.41
C GLU A 60 31.10 4.38 10.38
N ASN A 61 29.84 4.52 10.80
CA ASN A 61 28.65 4.41 9.96
C ASN A 61 28.60 3.16 9.08
N HIS A 62 28.96 2.00 9.63
CA HIS A 62 28.97 0.75 8.86
C HIS A 62 27.59 0.40 8.30
N LEU A 63 26.51 0.65 9.03
CA LEU A 63 25.15 0.38 8.55
C LEU A 63 24.77 1.26 7.38
N GLY A 64 25.07 2.57 7.43
CA GLY A 64 24.86 3.49 6.30
C GLY A 64 25.65 3.05 5.05
N LYS A 65 26.90 2.63 5.23
CA LYS A 65 27.74 2.09 4.13
C LYS A 65 27.14 0.84 3.50
N ILE A 66 26.64 -0.10 4.31
CA ILE A 66 25.94 -1.29 3.81
C ILE A 66 24.70 -0.91 3.01
N LEU A 67 23.89 0.03 3.49
CA LEU A 67 22.69 0.49 2.81
C LEU A 67 23.01 1.18 1.48
N MET A 68 24.03 2.04 1.43
CA MET A 68 24.47 2.69 0.20
C MET A 68 25.00 1.68 -0.83
N ALA A 69 25.78 0.67 -0.40
CA ALA A 69 26.24 -0.41 -1.29
C ALA A 69 25.08 -1.26 -1.82
N LEU A 70 24.10 -1.58 -0.98
CA LEU A 70 22.89 -2.30 -1.39
C LEU A 70 22.03 -1.48 -2.35
N ARG A 71 21.89 -0.17 -2.14
CA ARG A 71 21.24 0.76 -3.05
C ARG A 71 21.88 0.72 -4.44
N GLN A 72 23.19 0.81 -4.50
CA GLN A 72 23.94 0.75 -5.76
C GLN A 72 23.73 -0.59 -6.48
N ASP A 73 23.72 -1.70 -5.75
CA ASP A 73 23.43 -3.02 -6.31
C ASP A 73 22.02 -3.07 -6.93
N PHE A 74 21.00 -2.55 -6.25
CA PHE A 74 19.63 -2.48 -6.79
C PHE A 74 19.49 -1.53 -7.98
N GLN A 75 20.26 -0.46 -8.04
CA GLN A 75 20.29 0.46 -9.20
C GLN A 75 20.92 -0.20 -10.42
N GLN A 76 21.96 -1.02 -10.24
CA GLN A 76 22.69 -1.69 -11.32
C GLN A 76 22.04 -2.99 -11.80
N ASN A 77 21.56 -3.81 -10.86
CA ASN A 77 21.09 -5.18 -11.12
C ASN A 77 19.56 -5.31 -11.10
N GLY A 78 18.84 -4.20 -10.82
CA GLY A 78 17.39 -4.18 -10.73
C GLY A 78 16.86 -4.44 -9.32
N LEU A 79 15.64 -3.97 -9.09
CA LEU A 79 14.92 -4.15 -7.83
C LEU A 79 14.40 -5.59 -7.70
N PRO A 80 14.31 -6.13 -6.48
CA PRO A 80 13.64 -7.40 -6.27
C PRO A 80 12.17 -7.29 -6.71
N PRO A 81 11.62 -8.35 -7.36
CA PRO A 81 10.23 -8.35 -7.80
C PRO A 81 9.27 -8.26 -6.61
N LEU A 82 8.11 -7.66 -6.82
CA LEU A 82 7.00 -7.75 -5.88
C LEU A 82 6.39 -9.15 -6.01
N ILE A 83 6.62 -9.97 -5.01
CA ILE A 83 6.04 -11.32 -4.95
C ILE A 83 4.75 -11.21 -4.14
N PRO A 84 3.59 -11.64 -4.68
CA PRO A 84 2.34 -11.69 -3.93
C PRO A 84 2.51 -12.51 -2.65
N LYS A 85 1.92 -12.02 -1.56
CA LYS A 85 1.93 -12.71 -0.26
C LYS A 85 0.49 -13.04 0.13
N PRO A 86 0.23 -14.21 0.71
CA PRO A 86 -1.08 -14.48 1.27
C PRO A 86 -1.38 -13.49 2.41
N PRO A 87 -2.65 -13.11 2.60
CA PRO A 87 -3.05 -12.24 3.70
C PRO A 87 -2.78 -12.90 5.06
N LEU A 88 -2.44 -12.09 6.06
CA LEU A 88 -2.24 -12.55 7.44
C LEU A 88 -3.55 -13.02 8.06
N LEU A 89 -4.65 -12.31 7.76
CA LEU A 89 -6.02 -12.67 8.14
C LEU A 89 -6.91 -12.51 6.91
N SER A 90 -7.86 -13.43 6.72
CA SER A 90 -8.85 -13.30 5.66
C SER A 90 -10.15 -13.99 6.07
N GLN A 91 -11.27 -13.33 5.83
CA GLN A 91 -12.61 -13.88 6.06
C GLN A 91 -13.51 -13.53 4.87
N CYS A 92 -14.47 -14.43 4.59
CA CYS A 92 -15.45 -14.25 3.52
C CYS A 92 -16.85 -14.31 4.12
N SER A 93 -17.71 -13.37 3.73
CA SER A 93 -19.13 -13.38 4.08
C SER A 93 -19.94 -14.31 3.19
N GLU A 94 -21.15 -14.66 3.62
CA GLU A 94 -22.06 -15.54 2.87
C GLU A 94 -22.41 -14.98 1.46
N ASP A 95 -22.44 -13.66 1.31
CA ASP A 95 -22.70 -12.97 0.03
C ASP A 95 -21.43 -12.81 -0.83
N GLY A 96 -20.31 -13.45 -0.43
CA GLY A 96 -19.09 -13.53 -1.23
C GLY A 96 -18.21 -12.29 -1.21
N LEU A 97 -18.36 -11.39 -0.21
CA LEU A 97 -17.41 -10.32 0.05
C LEU A 97 -16.28 -10.85 0.92
N THR A 98 -15.06 -10.47 0.60
CA THR A 98 -13.86 -10.85 1.38
C THR A 98 -13.30 -9.63 2.08
N VAL A 99 -12.86 -9.78 3.34
CA VAL A 99 -11.99 -8.83 4.04
C VAL A 99 -10.65 -9.48 4.32
N CYS A 100 -9.55 -8.76 4.13
CA CYS A 100 -8.21 -9.27 4.47
C CYS A 100 -7.34 -8.21 5.14
N TYR A 101 -6.47 -8.68 6.07
CA TYR A 101 -5.42 -7.88 6.67
C TYR A 101 -4.12 -8.11 5.90
N GLN A 102 -3.79 -7.20 5.00
CA GLN A 102 -2.66 -7.32 4.07
C GLN A 102 -2.26 -5.95 3.52
N ASP A 103 -1.01 -5.85 3.08
CA ASP A 103 -0.57 -4.77 2.21
C ASP A 103 -1.17 -4.97 0.81
N ILE A 104 -2.02 -4.05 0.38
CA ILE A 104 -2.72 -4.13 -0.90
C ILE A 104 -1.75 -4.17 -2.10
N THR A 105 -0.53 -3.63 -1.93
CA THR A 105 0.51 -3.64 -2.98
C THR A 105 1.13 -5.03 -3.20
N LEU A 106 0.91 -5.96 -2.27
CA LEU A 106 1.39 -7.33 -2.33
C LEU A 106 0.26 -8.35 -2.53
N LEU A 107 -0.98 -7.87 -2.67
CA LEU A 107 -2.13 -8.75 -2.84
C LEU A 107 -2.15 -9.34 -4.26
N ASP A 108 -2.35 -10.65 -4.34
CA ASP A 108 -2.61 -11.33 -5.62
C ASP A 108 -4.06 -11.04 -6.04
N CYS A 109 -4.23 -10.01 -6.84
CA CYS A 109 -5.53 -9.51 -7.28
C CYS A 109 -5.41 -8.87 -8.66
N THR A 110 -6.41 -9.06 -9.51
CA THR A 110 -6.40 -8.51 -10.89
C THR A 110 -6.38 -6.98 -10.89
N CYS A 111 -7.12 -6.35 -9.98
CA CYS A 111 -7.23 -4.90 -9.87
C CYS A 111 -7.21 -4.47 -8.41
N ILE A 112 -6.45 -3.43 -8.10
CA ILE A 112 -6.51 -2.75 -6.81
C ILE A 112 -7.04 -1.34 -6.97
N VAL A 113 -7.64 -0.80 -5.92
CA VAL A 113 -8.12 0.57 -5.87
C VAL A 113 -7.14 1.45 -5.11
N ASN A 114 -6.80 2.59 -5.70
CA ASN A 114 -6.05 3.63 -5.03
C ASN A 114 -7.00 4.69 -4.46
N ALA A 115 -6.96 4.88 -3.14
CA ALA A 115 -7.59 6.02 -2.47
C ALA A 115 -6.71 7.26 -2.68
N ALA A 116 -6.84 7.87 -3.85
CA ALA A 116 -6.00 8.94 -4.36
C ALA A 116 -6.39 10.32 -3.82
N ASN A 117 -5.52 11.29 -4.03
CA ASN A 117 -5.85 12.71 -3.91
C ASN A 117 -6.27 13.30 -5.26
N LYS A 118 -6.80 14.54 -5.26
CA LYS A 118 -7.32 15.21 -6.47
C LYS A 118 -6.28 15.39 -7.58
N THR A 119 -4.99 15.43 -7.25
CA THR A 119 -3.92 15.61 -8.24
C THR A 119 -3.46 14.31 -8.87
N LEU A 120 -3.81 13.15 -8.28
CA LEU A 120 -3.29 11.82 -8.62
C LEU A 120 -1.77 11.67 -8.45
N LEU A 121 -1.12 12.60 -7.75
CA LEU A 121 0.32 12.55 -7.46
C LEU A 121 0.57 11.98 -6.07
N PRO A 122 1.76 11.41 -5.81
CA PRO A 122 2.05 10.77 -4.54
C PRO A 122 1.71 11.63 -3.31
N GLY A 123 0.82 11.17 -2.47
CA GLY A 123 0.36 11.85 -1.26
C GLY A 123 0.80 11.13 0.01
N GLY A 124 0.00 10.23 0.53
CA GLY A 124 0.34 9.49 1.74
C GLY A 124 -0.63 8.35 2.02
N GLY A 125 -0.33 7.53 3.04
CA GLY A 125 -1.09 6.32 3.34
C GLY A 125 -0.96 5.30 2.20
N VAL A 126 -2.08 4.69 1.81
CA VAL A 126 -2.09 3.69 0.72
C VAL A 126 -1.65 4.27 -0.62
N ASP A 127 -1.98 5.52 -0.90
CA ASP A 127 -1.63 6.18 -2.16
C ASP A 127 -0.10 6.22 -2.40
N ILE A 128 0.68 6.69 -1.42
CA ILE A 128 2.15 6.69 -1.55
C ILE A 128 2.73 5.27 -1.61
N ALA A 129 2.12 4.29 -0.90
CA ALA A 129 2.56 2.90 -0.97
C ALA A 129 2.38 2.32 -2.38
N ILE A 130 1.23 2.57 -3.01
CA ILE A 130 0.93 2.14 -4.37
C ILE A 130 1.90 2.80 -5.37
N HIS A 131 2.10 4.12 -5.29
CA HIS A 131 3.05 4.83 -6.18
C HIS A 131 4.47 4.28 -6.08
N ARG A 132 4.96 4.03 -4.85
CA ARG A 132 6.28 3.44 -4.63
C ARG A 132 6.38 2.02 -5.17
N ALA A 133 5.36 1.22 -4.93
CA ALA A 133 5.33 -0.16 -5.39
C ALA A 133 5.23 -0.27 -6.92
N ALA A 134 4.42 0.58 -7.55
CA ALA A 134 4.25 0.62 -9.01
C ALA A 134 5.44 1.23 -9.75
N GLY A 135 6.19 2.14 -9.12
CA GLY A 135 7.39 2.77 -9.69
C GLY A 135 7.12 4.08 -10.43
N ALA A 136 8.20 4.71 -10.93
CA ALA A 136 8.18 6.06 -11.49
C ALA A 136 7.29 6.19 -12.74
N ALA A 137 7.26 5.16 -13.61
CA ALA A 137 6.44 5.17 -14.83
C ALA A 137 4.93 5.26 -14.51
N PHE A 138 4.48 4.61 -13.44
CA PHE A 138 3.12 4.74 -12.93
C PHE A 138 2.78 6.18 -12.52
N THR A 139 3.68 6.82 -11.77
CA THR A 139 3.50 8.21 -11.34
C THR A 139 3.45 9.16 -12.53
N GLU A 140 4.22 8.90 -13.57
CA GLU A 140 4.20 9.69 -14.80
C GLU A 140 2.90 9.51 -15.60
N GLU A 141 2.35 8.30 -15.66
CA GLU A 141 1.02 8.06 -16.22
C GLU A 141 -0.05 8.83 -15.44
N CYS A 142 -0.04 8.74 -14.10
CA CYS A 142 -0.96 9.48 -13.24
C CYS A 142 -0.92 10.99 -13.48
N ARG A 143 0.29 11.56 -13.67
CA ARG A 143 0.46 12.99 -13.99
C ARG A 143 -0.24 13.38 -15.29
N LYS A 144 -0.14 12.53 -16.32
CA LYS A 144 -0.78 12.78 -17.64
C LYS A 144 -2.30 12.74 -17.58
N LEU A 145 -2.90 12.06 -16.60
CA LEU A 145 -4.35 12.02 -16.41
C LEU A 145 -4.95 13.37 -15.98
N GLY A 146 -4.13 14.32 -15.50
CA GLY A 146 -4.56 15.69 -15.18
C GLY A 146 -5.44 15.80 -13.94
N GLY A 147 -5.45 14.77 -13.07
CA GLY A 147 -6.22 14.77 -11.83
C GLY A 147 -7.54 14.04 -11.89
N CYS A 148 -8.23 14.03 -10.74
CA CYS A 148 -9.50 13.33 -10.54
C CYS A 148 -10.36 14.11 -9.51
N PRO A 149 -11.62 14.41 -9.80
CA PRO A 149 -12.51 15.05 -8.82
C PRO A 149 -12.95 14.07 -7.73
N VAL A 150 -13.56 14.57 -6.66
CA VAL A 150 -14.19 13.73 -5.62
C VAL A 150 -15.21 12.80 -6.26
N ALA A 151 -15.21 11.53 -5.86
CA ALA A 151 -15.97 10.42 -6.43
C ALA A 151 -15.70 10.14 -7.93
N GLY A 152 -14.78 10.87 -8.57
CA GLY A 152 -14.33 10.54 -9.91
C GLY A 152 -13.47 9.27 -9.92
N VAL A 153 -13.24 8.71 -11.12
CA VAL A 153 -12.43 7.52 -11.31
C VAL A 153 -11.47 7.67 -12.49
N ARG A 154 -10.31 7.03 -12.40
CA ARG A 154 -9.32 6.89 -13.47
C ARG A 154 -8.75 5.48 -13.44
N LEU A 155 -8.38 4.94 -14.59
CA LEU A 155 -7.74 3.62 -14.73
C LEU A 155 -6.32 3.78 -15.23
N THR A 156 -5.39 3.03 -14.63
CA THR A 156 -4.01 2.86 -15.12
C THR A 156 -3.61 1.40 -15.11
N ALA A 157 -2.51 1.09 -15.80
CA ALA A 157 -1.84 -0.19 -15.60
C ALA A 157 -1.23 -0.27 -14.18
N GLY A 158 -0.98 -1.51 -13.70
CA GLY A 158 -0.35 -1.75 -12.39
C GLY A 158 1.18 -1.62 -12.40
N TYR A 159 1.80 -1.57 -13.58
CA TYR A 159 3.27 -1.49 -13.75
C TYR A 159 4.01 -2.59 -12.97
N GLN A 160 4.76 -2.23 -11.92
CA GLN A 160 5.54 -3.17 -11.12
C GLN A 160 4.74 -3.81 -9.97
N LEU A 161 3.43 -3.51 -9.86
CA LEU A 161 2.54 -4.19 -8.91
C LEU A 161 2.22 -5.62 -9.39
N PRO A 162 1.88 -6.55 -8.48
CA PRO A 162 1.25 -7.82 -8.87
C PRO A 162 -0.07 -7.60 -9.61
N ALA A 163 -0.86 -6.61 -9.19
CA ALA A 163 -2.11 -6.26 -9.82
C ALA A 163 -1.90 -5.72 -11.25
N LYS A 164 -2.69 -6.24 -12.19
CA LYS A 164 -2.64 -5.78 -13.59
C LYS A 164 -3.14 -4.34 -13.76
N TRP A 165 -4.12 -3.93 -12.96
CA TRP A 165 -4.81 -2.66 -13.06
C TRP A 165 -4.87 -1.92 -11.73
N VAL A 166 -4.87 -0.59 -11.79
CA VAL A 166 -5.18 0.29 -10.65
C VAL A 166 -6.31 1.23 -11.05
N ILE A 167 -7.41 1.20 -10.28
CA ILE A 167 -8.47 2.20 -10.38
C ILE A 167 -8.25 3.24 -9.28
N HIS A 168 -8.03 4.48 -9.69
CA HIS A 168 -7.89 5.62 -8.78
C HIS A 168 -9.26 6.23 -8.53
N THR A 169 -9.57 6.53 -7.27
CA THR A 169 -10.73 7.33 -6.90
C THR A 169 -10.39 8.26 -5.75
N VAL A 170 -11.07 9.40 -5.68
CA VAL A 170 -10.89 10.39 -4.62
C VAL A 170 -12.12 10.37 -3.73
N GLY A 171 -11.95 9.95 -2.48
CA GLY A 171 -13.02 10.05 -1.49
C GLY A 171 -13.21 11.48 -0.98
N PRO A 172 -14.33 11.77 -0.31
CA PRO A 172 -14.57 13.05 0.37
C PRO A 172 -13.76 13.13 1.68
N HIS A 173 -13.53 14.35 2.18
CA HIS A 173 -13.17 14.54 3.59
C HIS A 173 -14.40 14.41 4.48
N TYR A 174 -14.22 13.89 5.68
CA TYR A 174 -15.30 13.83 6.67
C TYR A 174 -15.78 15.22 7.03
N GLY A 175 -17.10 15.41 7.07
CA GLY A 175 -17.75 16.69 7.34
C GLY A 175 -17.90 17.60 6.12
N GLU A 176 -17.44 17.20 4.92
CA GLU A 176 -17.81 17.89 3.68
C GLU A 176 -19.31 17.70 3.38
N LYS A 177 -19.89 18.67 2.68
CA LYS A 177 -21.29 18.55 2.29
C LYS A 177 -21.53 17.27 1.48
N ASP A 178 -22.50 16.47 1.91
CA ASP A 178 -22.93 15.23 1.24
C ASP A 178 -21.85 14.11 1.23
N ASP A 179 -20.94 14.14 2.19
CA ASP A 179 -19.77 13.24 2.22
C ASP A 179 -20.14 11.75 2.18
N ALA A 180 -21.17 11.32 2.90
CA ALA A 180 -21.62 9.92 2.90
C ALA A 180 -22.06 9.46 1.50
N ASN A 181 -22.83 10.28 0.78
CA ASN A 181 -23.26 9.96 -0.58
C ASN A 181 -22.09 10.02 -1.56
N LEU A 182 -21.16 10.96 -1.39
CA LEU A 182 -19.93 11.05 -2.20
C LEU A 182 -19.04 9.84 -1.98
N LEU A 183 -18.92 9.35 -0.74
CA LEU A 183 -18.15 8.14 -0.44
C LEU A 183 -18.80 6.91 -1.09
N ALA A 184 -20.10 6.73 -0.94
CA ALA A 184 -20.83 5.65 -1.61
C ALA A 184 -20.73 5.74 -3.15
N LEU A 185 -20.78 6.96 -3.71
CA LEU A 185 -20.62 7.22 -5.13
C LEU A 185 -19.21 6.84 -5.62
N ALA A 186 -18.17 7.10 -4.84
CA ALA A 186 -16.81 6.70 -5.18
C ALA A 186 -16.70 5.17 -5.36
N TYR A 187 -17.23 4.38 -4.43
CA TYR A 187 -17.28 2.90 -4.55
C TYR A 187 -18.05 2.47 -5.79
N ARG A 188 -19.25 3.04 -6.01
CA ARG A 188 -20.10 2.71 -7.15
C ARG A 188 -19.40 3.01 -8.49
N ASN A 189 -18.77 4.18 -8.61
CA ASN A 189 -18.09 4.57 -9.84
C ASN A 189 -16.87 3.68 -10.14
N VAL A 190 -16.13 3.26 -9.11
CA VAL A 190 -15.05 2.26 -9.26
C VAL A 190 -15.60 0.95 -9.79
N LEU A 191 -16.70 0.45 -9.23
CA LEU A 191 -17.31 -0.81 -9.65
C LEU A 191 -17.87 -0.73 -11.09
N ASN A 192 -18.46 0.40 -11.48
CA ASN A 192 -18.90 0.64 -12.85
C ASN A 192 -17.71 0.57 -13.83
N LEU A 193 -16.61 1.29 -13.52
CA LEU A 193 -15.42 1.29 -14.36
C LEU A 193 -14.79 -0.11 -14.43
N ALA A 194 -14.78 -0.85 -13.32
CA ALA A 194 -14.33 -2.24 -13.31
C ALA A 194 -15.16 -3.12 -14.25
N ALA A 195 -16.48 -2.99 -14.25
CA ALA A 195 -17.38 -3.73 -15.13
C ALA A 195 -17.18 -3.34 -16.62
N GLU A 196 -17.03 -2.06 -16.93
CA GLU A 196 -16.73 -1.55 -18.28
C GLU A 196 -15.44 -2.17 -18.86
N HIS A 197 -14.44 -2.42 -18.00
CA HIS A 197 -13.16 -3.03 -18.37
C HIS A 197 -13.09 -4.54 -18.14
N GLN A 198 -14.22 -5.20 -17.90
CA GLN A 198 -14.31 -6.65 -17.66
C GLN A 198 -13.37 -7.15 -16.54
N ILE A 199 -13.25 -6.38 -15.48
CA ILE A 199 -12.47 -6.72 -14.29
C ILE A 199 -13.36 -7.53 -13.35
N HIS A 200 -13.03 -8.79 -13.12
CA HIS A 200 -13.81 -9.73 -12.33
C HIS A 200 -13.28 -9.95 -10.90
N GLN A 201 -12.18 -9.28 -10.55
CA GLN A 201 -11.61 -9.32 -9.20
C GLN A 201 -11.01 -7.96 -8.85
N ILE A 202 -11.44 -7.38 -7.73
CA ILE A 202 -11.02 -6.05 -7.30
C ILE A 202 -10.82 -5.96 -5.80
N ALA A 203 -9.74 -5.29 -5.37
CA ALA A 203 -9.48 -5.03 -3.97
C ALA A 203 -9.55 -3.55 -3.64
N PHE A 204 -10.29 -3.21 -2.59
CA PHE A 204 -10.48 -1.85 -2.09
C PHE A 204 -9.73 -1.62 -0.79
N PRO A 205 -9.04 -0.48 -0.61
CA PRO A 205 -8.73 0.04 0.70
C PRO A 205 -9.98 0.68 1.33
N ALA A 206 -9.91 1.05 2.61
CA ALA A 206 -10.95 1.87 3.23
C ALA A 206 -10.81 3.33 2.76
N ILE A 207 -11.55 3.70 1.72
CA ILE A 207 -11.52 5.03 1.12
C ILE A 207 -11.94 6.06 2.18
N SER A 208 -11.25 7.20 2.25
CA SER A 208 -11.43 8.31 3.19
C SER A 208 -11.10 8.02 4.67
N ALA A 209 -10.92 6.75 5.09
CA ALA A 209 -10.70 6.38 6.50
C ALA A 209 -9.30 6.73 7.04
N GLY A 210 -8.39 7.22 6.20
CA GLY A 210 -7.05 7.65 6.58
C GLY A 210 -6.95 9.17 6.76
N LYS A 211 -6.15 9.83 5.92
CA LYS A 211 -5.89 11.30 5.97
C LYS A 211 -7.14 12.17 5.81
N PHE A 212 -8.22 11.65 5.23
CA PHE A 212 -9.48 12.36 5.06
C PHE A 212 -10.41 12.23 6.29
N SER A 213 -9.91 11.59 7.35
CA SER A 213 -10.48 11.57 8.71
C SER A 213 -11.91 11.03 8.80
N TYR A 214 -12.37 10.27 7.82
CA TYR A 214 -13.68 9.62 7.91
C TYR A 214 -13.67 8.58 9.04
N PRO A 215 -14.65 8.56 9.96
CA PRO A 215 -14.73 7.56 11.02
C PRO A 215 -14.69 6.15 10.42
N LYS A 216 -13.78 5.31 10.91
CA LYS A 216 -13.52 3.99 10.32
C LYS A 216 -14.76 3.12 10.25
N GLU A 217 -15.57 3.15 11.29
CA GLU A 217 -16.83 2.40 11.41
C GLU A 217 -17.83 2.81 10.32
N GLU A 218 -18.04 4.12 10.18
CA GLU A 218 -18.97 4.66 9.18
C GLU A 218 -18.45 4.42 7.76
N ALA A 219 -17.15 4.65 7.51
CA ALA A 219 -16.52 4.44 6.21
C ALA A 219 -16.65 2.99 5.73
N THR A 220 -16.41 2.02 6.63
CA THR A 220 -16.54 0.60 6.29
C THR A 220 -17.97 0.16 6.08
N ALA A 221 -18.92 0.69 6.86
CA ALA A 221 -20.34 0.43 6.67
C ALA A 221 -20.85 0.95 5.31
N ILE A 222 -20.49 2.20 4.96
CA ILE A 222 -20.85 2.80 3.66
C ILE A 222 -20.23 1.98 2.51
N ALA A 223 -18.96 1.56 2.64
CA ALA A 223 -18.29 0.76 1.63
C ALA A 223 -19.02 -0.56 1.35
N VAL A 224 -19.30 -1.33 2.41
CA VAL A 224 -19.98 -2.63 2.29
C VAL A 224 -21.39 -2.45 1.70
N GLN A 225 -22.13 -1.44 2.16
CA GLN A 225 -23.46 -1.13 1.68
C GLN A 225 -23.48 -0.75 0.19
N ALA A 226 -22.54 0.10 -0.23
CA ALA A 226 -22.41 0.53 -1.62
C ALA A 226 -22.08 -0.65 -2.55
N VAL A 227 -21.15 -1.53 -2.13
CA VAL A 227 -20.77 -2.73 -2.89
C VAL A 227 -21.92 -3.72 -2.99
N ARG A 228 -22.65 -3.98 -1.89
CA ARG A 228 -23.82 -4.86 -1.88
C ARG A 228 -24.92 -4.35 -2.80
N ALA A 229 -25.25 -3.06 -2.71
CA ALA A 229 -26.26 -2.44 -3.57
C ALA A 229 -25.88 -2.55 -5.06
N TRP A 230 -24.61 -2.33 -5.39
CA TRP A 230 -24.14 -2.46 -6.77
C TRP A 230 -24.21 -3.91 -7.25
N LYS A 231 -23.76 -4.90 -6.47
CA LYS A 231 -23.85 -6.34 -6.80
C LYS A 231 -25.30 -6.79 -7.03
N GLN A 232 -26.25 -6.30 -6.23
CA GLN A 232 -27.67 -6.62 -6.43
C GLN A 232 -28.18 -6.09 -7.78
N GLN A 233 -27.78 -4.88 -8.17
CA GLN A 233 -28.16 -4.27 -9.46
C GLN A 233 -27.47 -4.94 -10.66
N HIS A 234 -26.34 -5.63 -10.43
CA HIS A 234 -25.53 -6.29 -11.44
C HIS A 234 -25.36 -7.78 -11.16
N ALA A 235 -26.43 -8.46 -10.76
CA ALA A 235 -26.40 -9.87 -10.31
C ALA A 235 -25.81 -10.85 -11.37
N GLY A 236 -25.84 -10.48 -12.65
CA GLY A 236 -25.23 -11.29 -13.73
C GLY A 236 -23.74 -11.04 -13.95
N TYR A 237 -23.12 -10.07 -13.25
CA TYR A 237 -21.71 -9.78 -13.39
C TYR A 237 -20.88 -10.45 -12.27
N PRO A 238 -20.02 -11.43 -12.61
CA PRO A 238 -19.27 -12.18 -11.61
C PRO A 238 -18.07 -11.37 -11.08
N LEU A 239 -18.30 -10.53 -10.07
CA LEU A 239 -17.25 -9.72 -9.46
C LEU A 239 -16.92 -10.20 -8.06
N GLN A 240 -15.67 -10.61 -7.86
CA GLN A 240 -15.08 -10.85 -6.54
C GLN A 240 -14.58 -9.53 -5.96
N VAL A 241 -15.07 -9.16 -4.77
CA VAL A 241 -14.67 -7.94 -4.08
C VAL A 241 -13.95 -8.28 -2.80
N ILE A 242 -12.78 -7.65 -2.60
CA ILE A 242 -11.91 -7.80 -1.44
C ILE A 242 -11.75 -6.44 -0.78
N PHE A 243 -12.03 -6.32 0.50
CA PHE A 243 -11.63 -5.17 1.32
C PHE A 243 -10.27 -5.47 1.95
N CYS A 244 -9.25 -4.69 1.63
CA CYS A 244 -7.88 -4.92 2.04
C CYS A 244 -7.36 -3.77 2.89
N CYS A 245 -6.84 -4.05 4.08
CA CYS A 245 -6.37 -3.04 5.02
C CYS A 245 -5.17 -3.51 5.84
N LEU A 246 -4.40 -2.55 6.37
CA LEU A 246 -3.30 -2.74 7.32
C LEU A 246 -3.59 -2.08 8.68
N ASP A 247 -4.85 -1.83 8.99
CA ASP A 247 -5.31 -1.25 10.26
C ASP A 247 -6.35 -2.19 10.85
N MET A 248 -6.10 -2.73 12.06
CA MET A 248 -6.99 -3.69 12.69
C MET A 248 -8.37 -3.10 13.01
N ASN A 249 -8.47 -1.80 13.36
CA ASN A 249 -9.77 -1.17 13.58
C ASN A 249 -10.58 -1.08 12.29
N VAL A 250 -9.93 -0.87 11.14
CA VAL A 250 -10.56 -0.92 9.81
C VAL A 250 -10.98 -2.35 9.48
N TYR A 251 -10.12 -3.34 9.76
CA TYR A 251 -10.44 -4.76 9.57
C TYR A 251 -11.69 -5.15 10.36
N HIS A 252 -11.72 -4.82 11.66
CA HIS A 252 -12.88 -5.08 12.53
C HIS A 252 -14.14 -4.32 12.05
N GLY A 253 -14.01 -3.07 11.60
CA GLY A 253 -15.11 -2.31 11.01
C GLY A 253 -15.72 -3.03 9.78
N PHE A 254 -14.89 -3.55 8.89
CA PHE A 254 -15.37 -4.39 7.77
C PHE A 254 -16.00 -5.68 8.25
N CYS A 255 -15.41 -6.39 9.23
CA CYS A 255 -16.01 -7.60 9.80
C CYS A 255 -17.42 -7.32 10.31
N ARG A 256 -17.61 -6.26 11.13
CA ARG A 256 -18.94 -5.86 11.63
C ARG A 256 -19.92 -5.52 10.50
N ALA A 257 -19.50 -4.70 9.55
CA ALA A 257 -20.33 -4.31 8.42
C ALA A 257 -20.75 -5.49 7.52
N MET A 258 -19.90 -6.52 7.44
CA MET A 258 -20.16 -7.74 6.69
C MET A 258 -20.93 -8.81 7.50
N GLY A 259 -21.08 -8.64 8.82
CA GLY A 259 -21.69 -9.63 9.71
C GLY A 259 -20.78 -10.79 10.08
N LEU A 260 -19.46 -10.58 10.06
CA LEU A 260 -18.43 -11.56 10.40
C LEU A 260 -18.00 -11.42 11.87
N THR A 261 -17.50 -12.51 12.44
CA THR A 261 -16.90 -12.51 13.78
C THR A 261 -15.53 -11.81 13.72
N GLU A 262 -15.27 -10.95 14.71
CA GLU A 262 -13.96 -10.31 14.83
C GLU A 262 -12.93 -11.34 15.33
N PRO A 263 -11.75 -11.44 14.72
CA PRO A 263 -10.67 -12.26 15.25
C PRO A 263 -10.19 -11.67 16.59
N SER A 264 -9.93 -12.54 17.54
CA SER A 264 -9.41 -12.19 18.87
C SER A 264 -7.97 -11.65 18.81
#